data_6f1d515d95f4d1a8e8f84649287cee9b
#
_entry.id   6f1d515d95f4d1a8e8f84649287cee9b
#
_cell.length_a   1.000
_cell.length_b   1.000
_cell.length_c   1.000
_cell.angle_alpha   90.00
_cell.angle_beta   90.00
_cell.angle_gamma   90.00
#
_symmetry.space_group_name_H-M   'P 1'
#
loop_
_entity.id
_entity.type
_entity.pdbx_description
1 polymer ?
#
loop_
_entity_poly.entity_id
_entity_poly.type
_entity_poly.pdbx_seq_one_letter_code
_entity_poly.pdbx_strand_id
1 'polypeptide(L)'
;MRRRTSVLLLVIVSTAWVGLSGLIELPVRVVYNASDSVPTGWYRIEPGALPKVGELVLVRLPSEAAQLASQRGYLPIEVPMLKPVFAVHPQRACAIGKRLLAGDGTAVQVRRHDSRGRPMPQWKGCRPLAEDELLLLSPLHADSFDSRYFGPVSTHTVLGTAHRLFAD
;
A
#
# COMPACT_ATOMS: atom_id res chain seq x y z
N MET A 1 -23.26 21.27 -47.26
CA MET A 1 -23.76 21.23 -45.86
C MET A 1 -23.49 19.88 -45.18
N ARG A 2 -23.83 18.74 -45.76
CA ARG A 2 -23.61 17.39 -45.15
C ARG A 2 -22.19 17.12 -44.62
N ARG A 3 -21.15 17.49 -45.37
CA ARG A 3 -19.73 17.22 -44.94
C ARG A 3 -19.31 17.98 -43.69
N ARG A 4 -19.78 19.21 -43.50
CA ARG A 4 -19.49 20.03 -42.32
C ARG A 4 -20.20 19.48 -41.07
N THR A 5 -21.43 19.03 -41.19
CA THR A 5 -22.18 18.42 -40.10
C THR A 5 -21.57 17.06 -39.68
N SER A 6 -21.08 16.26 -40.63
CA SER A 6 -20.39 15.01 -40.31
C SER A 6 -19.07 15.25 -39.56
N VAL A 7 -18.28 16.27 -39.94
CA VAL A 7 -17.04 16.63 -39.22
C VAL A 7 -17.35 17.11 -37.83
N LEU A 8 -18.35 17.97 -37.63
CA LEU A 8 -18.76 18.45 -36.32
C LEU A 8 -19.21 17.29 -35.39
N LEU A 9 -20.00 16.35 -35.92
CA LEU A 9 -20.42 15.17 -35.17
C LEU A 9 -19.24 14.31 -34.76
N LEU A 10 -18.28 14.07 -35.65
CA LEU A 10 -17.06 13.31 -35.31
C LEU A 10 -16.23 14.00 -34.19
N VAL A 11 -16.10 15.31 -34.27
CA VAL A 11 -15.37 16.08 -33.22
C VAL A 11 -16.09 15.98 -31.88
N ILE A 12 -17.43 16.15 -31.87
CA ILE A 12 -18.23 16.04 -30.64
C ILE A 12 -18.11 14.64 -30.03
N VAL A 13 -18.25 13.59 -30.85
CA VAL A 13 -18.14 12.20 -30.39
C VAL A 13 -16.74 11.90 -29.84
N SER A 14 -15.68 12.33 -30.53
CA SER A 14 -14.31 12.10 -30.07
C SER A 14 -14.00 12.86 -28.78
N THR A 15 -14.44 14.11 -28.64
CA THR A 15 -14.24 14.87 -27.40
C THR A 15 -15.05 14.30 -26.24
N ALA A 16 -16.28 13.85 -26.49
CA ALA A 16 -17.10 13.16 -25.49
C ALA A 16 -16.46 11.83 -25.06
N TRP A 17 -15.90 11.07 -25.99
CA TRP A 17 -15.20 9.82 -25.68
C TRP A 17 -13.95 10.04 -24.83
N VAL A 18 -13.12 11.02 -25.18
CA VAL A 18 -11.94 11.41 -24.39
C VAL A 18 -12.34 11.90 -22.99
N GLY A 19 -13.41 12.72 -22.90
CA GLY A 19 -13.92 13.16 -21.60
C GLY A 19 -14.44 12.01 -20.74
N LEU A 20 -15.16 11.05 -21.35
CA LEU A 20 -15.71 9.90 -20.62
C LEU A 20 -14.63 8.92 -20.17
N SER A 21 -13.56 8.73 -20.97
CA SER A 21 -12.44 7.85 -20.60
C SER A 21 -11.68 8.36 -19.37
N GLY A 22 -11.64 9.66 -19.12
CA GLY A 22 -11.05 10.24 -17.92
C GLY A 22 -11.84 9.99 -16.62
N LEU A 23 -13.10 9.53 -16.71
CA LEU A 23 -13.93 9.20 -15.55
C LEU A 23 -13.80 7.73 -15.11
N ILE A 24 -13.10 6.91 -15.89
CA ILE A 24 -12.92 5.48 -15.60
C ILE A 24 -11.60 5.29 -14.87
N GLU A 25 -11.67 5.03 -13.57
CA GLU A 25 -10.50 4.61 -12.78
C GLU A 25 -10.15 3.16 -13.13
N LEU A 26 -9.13 2.97 -13.95
CA LEU A 26 -8.63 1.64 -14.26
C LEU A 26 -7.87 1.07 -13.05
N PRO A 27 -8.10 -0.20 -12.70
CA PRO A 27 -7.36 -0.83 -11.63
C PRO A 27 -5.86 -0.92 -11.97
N VAL A 28 -5.02 -0.64 -10.97
CA VAL A 28 -3.57 -0.79 -11.13
C VAL A 28 -3.24 -2.25 -11.42
N ARG A 29 -2.53 -2.53 -12.50
CA ARG A 29 -2.18 -3.89 -12.95
C ARG A 29 -0.70 -4.21 -12.82
N VAL A 30 0.15 -3.21 -12.94
CA VAL A 30 1.60 -3.36 -12.87
C VAL A 30 2.18 -2.17 -12.11
N VAL A 31 3.12 -2.44 -11.21
CA VAL A 31 3.87 -1.42 -10.47
C VAL A 31 5.35 -1.74 -10.48
N TYR A 32 6.19 -0.72 -10.42
CA TYR A 32 7.61 -0.86 -10.17
C TYR A 32 7.92 -0.47 -8.73
N ASN A 33 8.52 -1.39 -7.97
CA ASN A 33 9.02 -1.10 -6.64
C ASN A 33 10.48 -0.62 -6.74
N ALA A 34 10.73 0.60 -6.29
CA ALA A 34 12.05 1.20 -6.21
C ALA A 34 12.61 1.23 -4.77
N SER A 35 11.86 0.69 -3.80
CA SER A 35 12.25 0.70 -2.37
C SER A 35 12.85 -0.62 -1.93
N ASP A 36 13.74 -0.58 -0.94
CA ASP A 36 14.41 -1.76 -0.40
C ASP A 36 13.55 -2.59 0.55
N SER A 37 12.35 -2.12 0.91
CA SER A 37 11.48 -2.80 1.89
C SER A 37 10.91 -4.13 1.42
N VAL A 38 10.88 -4.34 0.12
CA VAL A 38 10.67 -5.61 -0.58
C VAL A 38 11.59 -5.62 -1.81
N PRO A 39 11.88 -6.76 -2.44
CA PRO A 39 12.78 -6.80 -3.59
C PRO A 39 12.41 -5.77 -4.66
N THR A 40 13.37 -5.02 -5.16
CA THR A 40 13.16 -4.06 -6.24
C THR A 40 12.76 -4.78 -7.54
N GLY A 41 11.93 -4.14 -8.36
CA GLY A 41 11.51 -4.72 -9.63
C GLY A 41 10.03 -4.50 -9.96
N TRP A 42 9.60 -5.17 -11.02
CA TRP A 42 8.23 -5.10 -11.52
C TRP A 42 7.34 -6.14 -10.86
N TYR A 43 6.12 -5.71 -10.51
CA TYR A 43 5.10 -6.55 -9.88
C TYR A 43 3.79 -6.46 -10.64
N ARG A 44 3.18 -7.61 -10.90
CA ARG A 44 1.80 -7.71 -11.36
C ARG A 44 0.87 -7.65 -10.16
N ILE A 45 -0.19 -6.88 -10.26
CA ILE A 45 -1.20 -6.70 -9.21
C ILE A 45 -2.47 -7.46 -9.60
N GLU A 46 -2.91 -8.33 -8.72
CA GLU A 46 -4.14 -9.12 -8.86
C GLU A 46 -5.18 -8.61 -7.85
N PRO A 47 -6.19 -7.84 -8.29
CA PRO A 47 -7.26 -7.35 -7.42
C PRO A 47 -8.20 -8.48 -6.98
N GLY A 48 -8.86 -8.28 -5.82
CA GLY A 48 -10.01 -9.07 -5.40
C GLY A 48 -9.71 -10.31 -4.56
N ALA A 49 -8.45 -10.71 -4.39
CA ALA A 49 -8.10 -11.78 -3.46
C ALA A 49 -7.97 -11.26 -2.01
N LEU A 50 -8.47 -12.02 -1.03
CA LEU A 50 -8.18 -11.75 0.37
C LEU A 50 -6.71 -12.12 0.64
N PRO A 51 -5.88 -11.17 1.08
CA PRO A 51 -4.47 -11.42 1.27
C PRO A 51 -4.20 -12.38 2.44
N LYS A 52 -3.21 -13.25 2.27
CA LYS A 52 -2.74 -14.19 3.28
C LYS A 52 -1.41 -13.74 3.87
N VAL A 53 -1.09 -14.23 5.06
CA VAL A 53 0.22 -14.02 5.68
C VAL A 53 1.33 -14.46 4.73
N GLY A 54 2.34 -13.60 4.58
CA GLY A 54 3.48 -13.81 3.67
C GLY A 54 3.29 -13.29 2.25
N GLU A 55 2.06 -13.02 1.81
CA GLU A 55 1.82 -12.42 0.50
C GLU A 55 2.18 -10.92 0.48
N LEU A 56 2.63 -10.44 -0.67
CA LEU A 56 2.81 -9.02 -0.90
C LEU A 56 1.50 -8.38 -1.35
N VAL A 57 1.21 -7.20 -0.82
CA VAL A 57 0.04 -6.42 -1.20
C VAL A 57 0.43 -5.01 -1.61
N LEU A 58 -0.30 -4.48 -2.60
CA LEU A 58 -0.31 -3.08 -2.92
C LEU A 58 -1.45 -2.42 -2.15
N VAL A 59 -1.16 -1.41 -1.32
CA VAL A 59 -2.11 -0.82 -0.38
C VAL A 59 -2.03 0.70 -0.39
N ARG A 60 -3.17 1.37 -0.30
CA ARG A 60 -3.23 2.80 0.01
C ARG A 60 -3.02 3.01 1.50
N LEU A 61 -2.13 3.92 1.84
CA LEU A 61 -1.89 4.26 3.24
C LEU A 61 -3.11 5.00 3.84
N PRO A 62 -3.36 4.83 5.16
CA PRO A 62 -4.24 5.74 5.88
C PRO A 62 -3.79 7.19 5.71
N SER A 63 -4.73 8.14 5.66
CA SER A 63 -4.46 9.54 5.31
C SER A 63 -3.33 10.18 6.12
N GLU A 64 -3.31 9.98 7.44
CA GLU A 64 -2.25 10.52 8.32
C GLU A 64 -0.88 9.90 8.01
N ALA A 65 -0.84 8.59 7.74
CA ALA A 65 0.40 7.90 7.36
C ALA A 65 0.88 8.34 5.98
N ALA A 66 -0.02 8.53 5.01
CA ALA A 66 0.30 9.02 3.68
C ALA A 66 0.87 10.45 3.72
N GLN A 67 0.25 11.34 4.50
CA GLN A 67 0.76 12.70 4.71
C GLN A 67 2.14 12.70 5.34
N LEU A 68 2.35 11.93 6.40
CA LEU A 68 3.65 11.82 7.06
C LEU A 68 4.72 11.27 6.10
N ALA A 69 4.40 10.23 5.34
CA ALA A 69 5.31 9.63 4.35
C ALA A 69 5.71 10.66 3.28
N SER A 70 4.75 11.42 2.77
CA SER A 70 4.99 12.46 1.76
C SER A 70 5.84 13.61 2.30
N GLN A 71 5.50 14.17 3.46
CA GLN A 71 6.25 15.24 4.11
C GLN A 71 7.71 14.87 4.40
N ARG A 72 7.95 13.59 4.64
CA ARG A 72 9.30 13.07 4.93
C ARG A 72 10.05 12.57 3.72
N GLY A 73 9.41 12.56 2.55
CA GLY A 73 10.00 12.06 1.31
C GLY A 73 10.21 10.55 1.28
N TYR A 74 9.40 9.79 2.05
CA TYR A 74 9.40 8.32 1.99
C TYR A 74 8.61 7.81 0.79
N LEU A 75 7.43 8.42 0.54
CA LEU A 75 6.51 8.03 -0.52
C LEU A 75 5.62 9.24 -0.87
N PRO A 76 5.41 9.58 -2.15
CA PRO A 76 4.44 10.60 -2.54
C PRO A 76 3.03 10.24 -2.07
N ILE A 77 2.18 11.24 -1.78
CA ILE A 77 0.89 11.05 -1.09
C ILE A 77 -0.07 10.10 -1.82
N GLU A 78 -0.09 10.15 -3.15
CA GLU A 78 -0.99 9.35 -3.99
C GLU A 78 -0.40 7.98 -4.39
N VAL A 79 0.85 7.71 -4.02
CA VAL A 79 1.53 6.47 -4.42
C VAL A 79 1.21 5.38 -3.41
N PRO A 80 0.62 4.25 -3.86
CA PRO A 80 0.35 3.13 -2.98
C PRO A 80 1.65 2.44 -2.56
N MET A 81 1.63 1.83 -1.39
CA MET A 81 2.76 1.14 -0.77
C MET A 81 2.70 -0.36 -1.07
N LEU A 82 3.86 -0.95 -1.36
CA LEU A 82 4.02 -2.40 -1.50
C LEU A 82 4.61 -2.98 -0.20
N LYS A 83 3.89 -3.91 0.46
CA LYS A 83 4.31 -4.51 1.73
C LYS A 83 3.88 -5.95 1.86
N PRO A 84 4.65 -6.78 2.58
CA PRO A 84 4.21 -8.11 2.96
C PRO A 84 3.16 -8.06 4.07
N VAL A 85 2.18 -8.95 3.97
CA VAL A 85 1.21 -9.21 5.03
C VAL A 85 1.89 -10.01 6.13
N PHE A 86 1.96 -9.45 7.32
CA PHE A 86 2.64 -10.08 8.46
C PHE A 86 1.66 -10.81 9.38
N ALA A 87 0.47 -10.25 9.57
CA ALA A 87 -0.60 -10.88 10.34
C ALA A 87 -1.97 -10.48 9.80
N VAL A 88 -2.93 -11.37 10.01
CA VAL A 88 -4.36 -11.22 9.65
C VAL A 88 -5.23 -11.64 10.82
N HIS A 89 -6.53 -11.35 10.78
CA HIS A 89 -7.51 -11.89 11.73
C HIS A 89 -7.42 -13.44 11.81
N PRO A 90 -7.56 -14.06 13.03
CA PRO A 90 -7.73 -13.47 14.36
C PRO A 90 -6.41 -13.25 15.12
N GLN A 91 -5.27 -13.22 14.44
CA GLN A 91 -3.96 -13.04 15.07
C GLN A 91 -3.90 -11.72 15.85
N ARG A 92 -3.06 -11.69 16.89
CA ARG A 92 -2.90 -10.51 17.74
C ARG A 92 -1.73 -9.66 17.29
N ALA A 93 -1.85 -8.35 17.47
CA ALA A 93 -0.77 -7.39 17.36
C ALA A 93 -0.59 -6.67 18.70
N CYS A 94 0.63 -6.66 19.24
CA CYS A 94 0.96 -6.08 20.55
C CYS A 94 2.20 -5.20 20.47
N ALA A 95 2.03 -3.90 20.70
CA ALA A 95 3.15 -2.96 20.85
C ALA A 95 3.63 -2.99 22.30
N ILE A 96 4.81 -3.52 22.55
CA ILE A 96 5.41 -3.65 23.88
C ILE A 96 6.79 -2.97 23.90
N GLY A 97 6.87 -1.80 24.51
CA GLY A 97 8.10 -1.02 24.60
C GLY A 97 8.61 -0.60 23.21
N LYS A 98 9.74 -1.17 22.78
CA LYS A 98 10.35 -0.91 21.47
C LYS A 98 10.13 -2.07 20.48
N ARG A 99 9.15 -2.93 20.73
CA ARG A 99 8.86 -4.09 19.89
C ARG A 99 7.39 -4.15 19.52
N LEU A 100 7.13 -4.60 18.33
CA LEU A 100 5.82 -5.01 17.86
C LEU A 100 5.84 -6.54 17.70
N LEU A 101 4.99 -7.23 18.47
CA LEU A 101 4.79 -8.67 18.40
C LEU A 101 3.51 -8.93 17.62
N ALA A 102 3.54 -9.84 16.66
CA ALA A 102 2.36 -10.23 15.91
C ALA A 102 2.53 -11.62 15.28
N GLY A 103 1.44 -12.11 14.72
CA GLY A 103 1.42 -13.39 14.02
C GLY A 103 1.70 -14.57 14.95
N ASP A 104 2.77 -15.27 14.68
CA ASP A 104 3.28 -16.43 15.43
C ASP A 104 4.05 -16.06 16.72
N GLY A 105 4.02 -14.81 17.13
CA GLY A 105 4.80 -14.28 18.25
C GLY A 105 6.13 -13.66 17.84
N THR A 106 6.41 -13.55 16.54
CA THR A 106 7.60 -12.86 16.04
C THR A 106 7.60 -11.41 16.50
N ALA A 107 8.74 -10.97 17.05
CA ALA A 107 8.94 -9.62 17.56
C ALA A 107 9.78 -8.80 16.57
N VAL A 108 9.24 -7.69 16.10
CA VAL A 108 9.93 -6.74 15.21
C VAL A 108 10.28 -5.48 16.00
N GLN A 109 11.51 -5.00 15.83
CA GLN A 109 11.97 -3.78 16.52
C GLN A 109 11.29 -2.53 15.92
N VAL A 110 10.86 -1.62 16.81
CA VAL A 110 10.29 -0.31 16.45
C VAL A 110 11.33 0.77 16.77
N ARG A 111 11.73 1.54 15.77
CA ARG A 111 12.65 2.66 15.94
C ARG A 111 11.91 3.91 16.39
N ARG A 112 12.53 4.70 17.28
CA ARG A 112 11.97 5.99 17.72
C ARG A 112 12.26 7.13 16.76
N HIS A 113 13.28 7.00 15.93
CA HIS A 113 13.71 8.00 14.96
C HIS A 113 13.96 7.32 13.61
N ASP A 114 13.73 8.05 12.56
CA ASP A 114 14.11 7.61 11.19
C ASP A 114 15.62 7.78 10.95
N SER A 115 16.09 7.42 9.76
CA SER A 115 17.49 7.54 9.35
C SER A 115 18.03 8.99 9.36
N ARG A 116 17.15 9.99 9.40
CA ARG A 116 17.48 11.42 9.48
C ARG A 116 17.33 11.99 10.90
N GLY A 117 17.15 11.13 11.92
CA GLY A 117 17.00 11.53 13.31
C GLY A 117 15.65 12.15 13.68
N ARG A 118 14.64 12.13 12.79
CA ARG A 118 13.32 12.69 13.06
C ARG A 118 12.47 11.72 13.87
N PRO A 119 11.71 12.17 14.86
CA PRO A 119 10.91 11.28 15.71
C PRO A 119 9.83 10.57 14.90
N MET A 120 9.69 9.27 15.12
CA MET A 120 8.68 8.42 14.47
C MET A 120 7.44 8.29 15.37
N PRO A 121 6.22 8.33 14.79
CA PRO A 121 5.04 7.93 15.53
C PRO A 121 5.19 6.48 15.99
N GLN A 122 4.45 6.11 17.00
CA GLN A 122 4.44 4.74 17.50
C GLN A 122 2.99 4.30 17.62
N TRP A 123 2.65 3.25 16.91
CA TRP A 123 1.39 2.57 17.19
C TRP A 123 1.42 1.99 18.60
N LYS A 124 0.30 2.13 19.32
CA LYS A 124 0.13 1.63 20.69
C LYS A 124 -1.12 0.76 20.73
N GLY A 125 -0.97 -0.43 21.23
CA GLY A 125 -2.10 -1.34 21.37
C GLY A 125 -1.64 -2.77 21.61
N CYS A 126 -2.54 -3.60 22.11
CA CYS A 126 -2.37 -5.05 22.22
C CYS A 126 -3.78 -5.67 22.10
N ARG A 127 -4.12 -6.11 20.90
CA ARG A 127 -5.46 -6.66 20.62
C ARG A 127 -5.43 -7.65 19.47
N PRO A 128 -6.43 -8.52 19.32
CA PRO A 128 -6.62 -9.23 18.05
C PRO A 128 -6.89 -8.23 16.92
N LEU A 129 -6.48 -8.59 15.71
CA LEU A 129 -6.86 -7.88 14.50
C LEU A 129 -8.36 -8.09 14.25
N ALA A 130 -9.06 -7.08 13.74
CA ALA A 130 -10.44 -7.23 13.29
C ALA A 130 -10.48 -8.02 11.95
N GLU A 131 -11.67 -8.51 11.57
CA GLU A 131 -11.84 -9.33 10.36
C GLU A 131 -11.38 -8.63 9.08
N ASP A 132 -11.49 -7.31 9.05
CA ASP A 132 -11.09 -6.46 7.93
C ASP A 132 -9.71 -5.82 8.11
N GLU A 133 -8.89 -6.29 9.05
CA GLU A 133 -7.58 -5.69 9.32
C GLU A 133 -6.41 -6.59 8.93
N LEU A 134 -5.37 -5.94 8.40
CA LEU A 134 -4.07 -6.52 8.08
C LEU A 134 -2.98 -5.78 8.83
N LEU A 135 -1.98 -6.52 9.28
CA LEU A 135 -0.73 -5.94 9.76
C LEU A 135 0.35 -6.10 8.69
N LEU A 136 0.88 -5.00 8.21
CA LEU A 136 1.86 -4.94 7.12
C LEU A 136 3.24 -4.61 7.69
N LEU A 137 4.19 -5.53 7.57
CA LEU A 137 5.54 -5.37 8.09
C LEU A 137 6.58 -5.92 7.13
N SER A 138 7.70 -5.20 6.99
CA SER A 138 8.92 -5.73 6.36
C SER A 138 9.93 -6.08 7.46
N PRO A 139 9.91 -7.30 8.01
CA PRO A 139 10.69 -7.64 9.21
C PRO A 139 12.21 -7.59 8.97
N LEU A 140 12.65 -7.84 7.76
CA LEU A 140 14.06 -7.81 7.37
C LEU A 140 14.63 -6.40 7.20
N HIS A 141 13.75 -5.37 7.13
CA HIS A 141 14.15 -3.98 6.92
C HIS A 141 13.79 -3.11 8.12
N ALA A 142 14.78 -2.85 8.96
CA ALA A 142 14.59 -2.12 10.21
C ALA A 142 14.11 -0.67 10.00
N ASP A 143 14.45 -0.05 8.86
CA ASP A 143 14.07 1.32 8.50
C ASP A 143 12.76 1.41 7.69
N SER A 144 12.09 0.28 7.48
CA SER A 144 10.83 0.26 6.75
C SER A 144 9.76 1.08 7.47
N PHE A 145 9.11 1.99 6.72
CA PHE A 145 7.89 2.67 7.18
C PHE A 145 6.69 1.75 6.91
N ASP A 146 6.09 1.22 7.96
CA ASP A 146 5.02 0.22 7.91
C ASP A 146 4.16 0.23 9.18
N SER A 147 3.36 -0.80 9.40
CA SER A 147 2.42 -0.91 10.53
C SER A 147 3.05 -0.77 11.92
N ARG A 148 4.37 -0.80 12.04
CA ARG A 148 5.08 -0.43 13.29
C ARG A 148 4.73 0.99 13.76
N TYR A 149 4.41 1.87 12.82
CA TYR A 149 4.23 3.29 13.04
C TYR A 149 2.77 3.74 12.96
N PHE A 150 2.00 3.18 12.06
CA PHE A 150 0.60 3.57 11.84
C PHE A 150 -0.43 2.50 12.25
N GLY A 151 0.03 1.30 12.66
CA GLY A 151 -0.86 0.22 13.08
C GLY A 151 -1.45 -0.60 11.93
N PRO A 152 -2.45 -1.45 12.25
CA PRO A 152 -3.16 -2.23 11.25
C PRO A 152 -3.87 -1.35 10.23
N VAL A 153 -4.02 -1.85 9.02
CA VAL A 153 -4.75 -1.20 7.91
C VAL A 153 -5.96 -2.05 7.53
N SER A 154 -7.01 -1.39 7.02
CA SER A 154 -8.20 -2.10 6.55
C SER A 154 -7.93 -2.81 5.22
N THR A 155 -8.48 -4.01 5.04
CA THR A 155 -8.47 -4.75 3.77
C THR A 155 -9.07 -3.95 2.62
N HIS A 156 -9.98 -3.02 2.89
CA HIS A 156 -10.59 -2.14 1.89
C HIS A 156 -9.58 -1.17 1.24
N THR A 157 -8.44 -0.95 1.87
CA THR A 157 -7.37 -0.11 1.30
C THR A 157 -6.44 -0.89 0.38
N VAL A 158 -6.58 -2.22 0.33
CA VAL A 158 -5.77 -3.11 -0.53
C VAL A 158 -6.24 -3.02 -1.97
N LEU A 159 -5.33 -2.71 -2.88
CA LEU A 159 -5.58 -2.63 -4.32
C LEU A 159 -5.43 -4.00 -5.00
N GLY A 160 -4.70 -4.92 -4.37
CA GLY A 160 -4.51 -6.29 -4.80
C GLY A 160 -3.26 -6.94 -4.25
N THR A 161 -3.13 -8.26 -4.47
CA THR A 161 -1.91 -9.02 -4.19
C THR A 161 -0.88 -8.76 -5.29
N ALA A 162 0.39 -8.77 -4.92
CA ALA A 162 1.49 -8.40 -5.81
C ALA A 162 2.41 -9.60 -6.06
N HIS A 163 2.63 -9.93 -7.33
CA HIS A 163 3.47 -11.03 -7.78
C HIS A 163 4.63 -10.48 -8.59
N ARG A 164 5.87 -10.86 -8.23
CA ARG A 164 7.06 -10.42 -8.95
C ARG A 164 7.04 -10.96 -10.37
N LEU A 165 7.22 -10.08 -11.38
CA LEU A 165 7.17 -10.48 -12.80
C LEU A 165 8.45 -11.17 -13.26
N PHE A 166 9.60 -10.75 -12.70
CA PHE A 166 10.90 -11.31 -13.06
C PHE A 166 11.62 -11.67 -11.76
N ALA A 167 11.88 -12.96 -11.56
CA ALA A 167 12.83 -13.43 -10.56
C ALA A 167 14.23 -13.38 -11.18
N ASP A 168 15.20 -12.87 -10.44
CA ASP A 168 16.62 -12.97 -10.82
C ASP A 168 17.11 -14.40 -10.64
#